data_e991fd05ce1ea630c4e3c0f3dad2e2ca
#
_entry.id   e991fd05ce1ea630c4e3c0f3dad2e2ca
#
_cell.length_a   1.000
_cell.length_b   1.000
_cell.length_c   1.000
_cell.angle_alpha   90.00
_cell.angle_beta   90.00
_cell.angle_gamma   90.00
#
_symmetry.space_group_name_H-M   'P 1'
#
loop_
_entity.id
_entity.type
_entity.pdbx_description
1 polymer ?
#
loop_
_entity_poly.entity_id
_entity_poly.type
_entity_poly.pdbx_seq_one_letter_code
_entity_poly.pdbx_strand_id
1 'polypeptide(L)'
;MEGLGIAAHTGPTGRVFPEMMKASPLLRAWLVRLQDAGAVLHPKHRWQGWNADGALVFDAPEGAVTAAPDGTVLALGGASWKRLGSDGAWAPLLAAKGAGTVPFGPSNCGFLVDWSNHVKEKFAGAPVKSVRLSVDGQETRSECVITQRGVESGGIYTLSAALVDGLRRDGTATLLVDLLPDMDVPAIVAKLERPRGKQSMSNHLRKSLGVSGVKLALLHEAVRGVLPDHPVTLARLLKAVPIKITGTAPLDEAISTTGGVAWDALDDALMLRQLPGVFCAGEMI
;
A
#
# COMPACT_ATOMS: atom_id res chain seq x y z
N MET A 1 -6.01 16.45 16.44
CA MET A 1 -4.78 17.25 16.65
C MET A 1 -5.07 18.48 17.49
N GLU A 2 -6.08 19.28 17.16
CA GLU A 2 -6.47 20.52 17.86
C GLU A 2 -6.68 20.33 19.38
N GLY A 3 -7.38 19.27 19.80
CA GLY A 3 -7.54 18.92 21.21
C GLY A 3 -6.25 18.62 21.97
N LEU A 4 -5.10 18.54 21.28
CA LEU A 4 -3.74 18.42 21.82
C LEU A 4 -2.93 19.72 21.64
N GLY A 5 -3.57 20.83 21.23
CA GLY A 5 -2.89 22.10 20.97
C GLY A 5 -2.00 22.09 19.70
N ILE A 6 -2.22 21.13 18.78
CA ILE A 6 -1.45 21.04 17.54
C ILE A 6 -2.31 21.60 16.41
N ALA A 7 -1.88 22.74 15.86
CA ALA A 7 -2.49 23.34 14.68
C ALA A 7 -2.38 22.39 13.47
N ALA A 8 -3.45 22.29 12.70
CA ALA A 8 -3.55 21.35 11.59
C ALA A 8 -4.28 21.96 10.40
N HIS A 9 -3.98 21.48 9.19
CA HIS A 9 -4.71 21.81 7.97
C HIS A 9 -5.15 20.56 7.23
N THR A 10 -6.22 20.67 6.46
CA THR A 10 -6.72 19.59 5.60
C THR A 10 -6.21 19.78 4.18
N GLY A 11 -5.49 18.79 3.67
CA GLY A 11 -5.03 18.77 2.27
C GLY A 11 -6.16 18.51 1.27
N PRO A 12 -5.88 18.66 -0.04
CA PRO A 12 -6.89 18.52 -1.12
C PRO A 12 -7.59 17.15 -1.18
N THR A 13 -6.97 16.12 -0.61
CA THR A 13 -7.48 14.74 -0.57
C THR A 13 -8.24 14.43 0.73
N GLY A 14 -8.54 15.43 1.56
CA GLY A 14 -9.17 15.24 2.88
C GLY A 14 -8.23 14.76 3.98
N ARG A 15 -6.95 14.57 3.69
CA ARG A 15 -5.94 14.21 4.70
C ARG A 15 -5.60 15.41 5.58
N VAL A 16 -5.53 15.17 6.89
CA VAL A 16 -5.20 16.19 7.89
C VAL A 16 -3.73 16.09 8.27
N PHE A 17 -3.02 17.20 8.17
CA PHE A 17 -1.60 17.30 8.48
C PHE A 17 -1.36 18.33 9.58
N PRO A 18 -0.36 18.12 10.48
CA PRO A 18 0.12 19.21 11.34
C PRO A 18 0.68 20.33 10.46
N GLU A 19 0.41 21.59 10.80
CA GLU A 19 0.94 22.74 10.02
C GLU A 19 2.46 22.70 9.90
N MET A 20 3.16 22.26 10.94
CA MET A 20 4.62 22.12 10.94
C MET A 20 5.13 20.93 10.11
N MET A 21 4.26 20.10 9.52
CA MET A 21 4.60 18.87 8.78
C MET A 21 5.54 17.92 9.53
N LYS A 22 5.46 17.89 10.87
CA LYS A 22 6.27 17.04 11.76
C LYS A 22 5.37 16.26 12.71
N ALA A 23 5.57 14.94 12.80
CA ALA A 23 4.81 14.07 13.69
C ALA A 23 5.24 14.16 15.16
N SER A 24 6.53 14.48 15.42
CA SER A 24 7.09 14.44 16.78
C SER A 24 6.46 15.42 17.78
N PRO A 25 6.03 16.65 17.44
CA PRO A 25 5.28 17.50 18.37
C PRO A 25 3.94 16.89 18.77
N LEU A 26 3.21 16.31 17.80
CA LEU A 26 1.94 15.61 18.06
C LEU A 26 2.13 14.42 19.01
N LEU A 27 3.15 13.59 18.74
CA LEU A 27 3.47 12.45 19.60
C LEU A 27 3.77 12.89 21.03
N ARG A 28 4.60 13.92 21.22
CA ARG A 28 4.93 14.43 22.56
C ARG A 28 3.71 14.95 23.30
N ALA A 29 2.87 15.74 22.64
CA ALA A 29 1.63 16.26 23.25
C ALA A 29 0.67 15.12 23.65
N TRP A 30 0.60 14.08 22.82
CA TRP A 30 -0.19 12.89 23.14
C TRP A 30 0.36 12.11 24.33
N LEU A 31 1.67 11.89 24.38
CA LEU A 31 2.32 11.21 25.52
C LEU A 31 2.10 11.96 26.84
N VAL A 32 2.22 13.29 26.87
CA VAL A 32 1.92 14.10 28.05
C VAL A 32 0.47 13.88 28.49
N ARG A 33 -0.49 13.98 27.57
CA ARG A 33 -1.91 13.75 27.88
C ARG A 33 -2.19 12.35 28.44
N LEU A 34 -1.54 11.32 27.90
CA LEU A 34 -1.67 9.95 28.41
C LEU A 34 -1.10 9.83 29.84
N GLN A 35 0.06 10.45 30.08
CA GLN A 35 0.68 10.49 31.40
C GLN A 35 -0.20 11.21 32.43
N ASP A 36 -0.78 12.35 32.07
CA ASP A 36 -1.74 13.09 32.91
C ASP A 36 -2.99 12.27 33.23
N ALA A 37 -3.38 11.35 32.33
CA ALA A 37 -4.45 10.40 32.55
C ALA A 37 -4.03 9.14 33.35
N GLY A 38 -2.80 9.08 33.85
CA GLY A 38 -2.29 7.97 34.66
C GLY A 38 -1.65 6.82 33.88
N ALA A 39 -1.48 6.95 32.54
CA ALA A 39 -0.79 5.92 31.77
C ALA A 39 0.72 5.93 32.07
N VAL A 40 1.30 4.75 32.28
CA VAL A 40 2.73 4.56 32.48
C VAL A 40 3.32 3.89 31.24
N LEU A 41 4.29 4.52 30.61
CA LEU A 41 4.97 3.97 29.43
C LEU A 41 6.24 3.22 29.87
N HIS A 42 6.34 1.96 29.50
CA HIS A 42 7.52 1.12 29.70
C HIS A 42 8.25 0.89 28.37
N PRO A 43 9.15 1.79 27.92
CA PRO A 43 9.90 1.62 26.69
C PRO A 43 10.92 0.47 26.81
N LYS A 44 11.27 -0.14 25.67
CA LYS A 44 12.24 -1.27 25.60
C LYS A 44 11.81 -2.52 26.36
N HIS A 45 10.51 -2.70 26.58
CA HIS A 45 9.95 -3.92 27.11
C HIS A 45 9.37 -4.74 25.96
N ARG A 46 10.06 -5.82 25.58
CA ARG A 46 9.62 -6.70 24.49
C ARG A 46 8.79 -7.85 25.06
N TRP A 47 7.52 -7.93 24.68
CA TRP A 47 6.64 -8.99 25.10
C TRP A 47 7.08 -10.36 24.55
N GLN A 48 7.10 -11.38 25.42
CA GLN A 48 7.52 -12.77 25.15
C GLN A 48 6.39 -13.79 25.31
N GLY A 49 5.16 -13.34 25.48
CA GLY A 49 4.02 -14.21 25.76
C GLY A 49 3.69 -14.31 27.25
N TRP A 50 3.29 -15.48 27.68
CA TRP A 50 2.83 -15.75 29.04
C TRP A 50 3.69 -16.82 29.70
N ASN A 51 3.91 -16.72 31.01
CA ASN A 51 4.49 -17.78 31.82
C ASN A 51 3.46 -18.91 32.16
N ALA A 52 3.85 -19.87 32.97
CA ALA A 52 2.99 -20.98 33.38
C ALA A 52 1.76 -20.51 34.19
N ASP A 53 1.89 -19.44 34.96
CA ASP A 53 0.83 -18.86 35.80
C ASP A 53 -0.10 -17.92 35.03
N GLY A 54 0.12 -17.73 33.73
CA GLY A 54 -0.68 -16.85 32.90
C GLY A 54 -0.29 -15.36 32.95
N ALA A 55 0.79 -14.99 33.65
CA ALA A 55 1.30 -13.62 33.67
C ALA A 55 2.05 -13.30 32.36
N LEU A 56 1.92 -12.08 31.88
CA LEU A 56 2.68 -11.55 30.75
C LEU A 56 4.16 -11.50 31.09
N VAL A 57 5.02 -11.90 30.14
CA VAL A 57 6.48 -11.87 30.28
C VAL A 57 7.06 -10.86 29.29
N PHE A 58 7.99 -10.06 29.77
CA PHE A 58 8.70 -9.07 28.95
C PHE A 58 10.21 -9.19 29.13
N ASP A 59 10.94 -9.09 28.04
CA ASP A 59 12.37 -8.75 28.05
C ASP A 59 12.51 -7.26 28.23
N ALA A 60 13.19 -6.84 29.30
CA ALA A 60 13.44 -5.45 29.66
C ALA A 60 14.95 -5.20 29.86
N PRO A 61 15.43 -3.95 29.87
CA PRO A 61 16.85 -3.65 30.03
C PRO A 61 17.48 -4.21 31.32
N GLU A 62 16.67 -4.34 32.36
CA GLU A 62 17.06 -4.87 33.68
C GLU A 62 16.89 -6.41 33.81
N GLY A 63 16.42 -7.06 32.77
CA GLY A 63 16.15 -8.51 32.73
C GLY A 63 14.68 -8.82 32.51
N ALA A 64 14.29 -10.10 32.71
CA ALA A 64 12.92 -10.52 32.50
C ALA A 64 11.97 -9.95 33.57
N VAL A 65 10.86 -9.36 33.14
CA VAL A 65 9.83 -8.76 33.99
C VAL A 65 8.50 -9.44 33.71
N THR A 66 7.65 -9.62 34.74
CA THR A 66 6.31 -10.16 34.60
C THR A 66 5.24 -9.16 35.03
N ALA A 67 4.07 -9.25 34.43
CA ALA A 67 2.89 -8.46 34.81
C ALA A 67 1.63 -9.32 34.76
N ALA A 68 0.75 -9.14 35.75
CA ALA A 68 -0.55 -9.82 35.83
C ALA A 68 -1.67 -8.76 35.89
N PRO A 69 -2.04 -8.16 34.75
CA PRO A 69 -3.10 -7.16 34.68
C PRO A 69 -4.50 -7.81 34.76
N ASP A 70 -5.51 -7.02 35.14
CA ASP A 70 -6.93 -7.42 35.09
C ASP A 70 -7.45 -7.60 33.65
N GLY A 71 -6.88 -6.87 32.70
CA GLY A 71 -7.19 -6.98 31.28
C GLY A 71 -5.99 -6.57 30.41
N THR A 72 -5.88 -7.15 29.24
CA THR A 72 -4.78 -6.91 28.29
C THR A 72 -5.33 -6.49 26.94
N VAL A 73 -4.82 -5.39 26.36
CA VAL A 73 -5.05 -5.04 24.97
C VAL A 73 -3.74 -5.22 24.20
N LEU A 74 -3.72 -6.16 23.28
CA LEU A 74 -2.62 -6.37 22.36
C LEU A 74 -2.82 -5.43 21.15
N ALA A 75 -1.86 -4.54 20.94
CA ALA A 75 -1.84 -3.58 19.82
C ALA A 75 -0.44 -3.60 19.16
N LEU A 76 0.02 -4.79 18.77
CA LEU A 76 1.41 -5.08 18.42
C LEU A 76 1.73 -4.83 16.93
N GLY A 77 0.76 -4.29 16.18
CA GLY A 77 0.93 -3.99 14.77
C GLY A 77 0.90 -5.23 13.87
N GLY A 78 1.20 -5.02 12.60
CA GLY A 78 1.31 -6.08 11.60
C GLY A 78 2.70 -6.72 11.54
N ALA A 79 3.21 -6.95 10.31
CA ALA A 79 4.50 -7.59 10.06
C ALA A 79 5.36 -6.84 9.03
N SER A 80 4.96 -5.65 8.60
CA SER A 80 5.79 -4.74 7.80
C SER A 80 6.61 -3.83 8.73
N TRP A 81 7.75 -3.32 8.28
CA TRP A 81 8.59 -2.42 9.09
C TRP A 81 9.22 -3.06 10.33
N LYS A 82 9.82 -4.22 10.20
CA LYS A 82 10.51 -4.94 11.30
C LYS A 82 11.47 -4.06 12.11
N ARG A 83 12.21 -3.17 11.43
CA ARG A 83 13.15 -2.24 12.08
C ARG A 83 12.47 -1.23 13.04
N LEU A 84 11.15 -1.03 12.91
CA LEU A 84 10.35 -0.15 13.76
C LEU A 84 9.51 -0.92 14.78
N GLY A 85 9.66 -2.24 14.87
CA GLY A 85 8.99 -3.10 15.85
C GLY A 85 7.74 -3.81 15.34
N SER A 86 7.27 -3.52 14.12
CA SER A 86 6.16 -4.24 13.48
C SER A 86 6.72 -5.47 12.74
N ASP A 87 7.08 -6.51 13.48
CA ASP A 87 7.78 -7.70 12.98
C ASP A 87 6.91 -8.96 12.91
N GLY A 88 5.66 -8.90 13.38
CA GLY A 88 4.75 -10.04 13.41
C GLY A 88 5.15 -11.16 14.38
N ALA A 89 6.18 -10.95 15.20
CA ALA A 89 6.70 -11.98 16.11
C ALA A 89 5.70 -12.44 17.18
N TRP A 90 4.63 -11.71 17.36
CA TRP A 90 3.54 -12.04 18.27
C TRP A 90 2.64 -13.18 17.78
N ALA A 91 2.53 -13.38 16.45
CA ALA A 91 1.59 -14.36 15.88
C ALA A 91 1.85 -15.79 16.35
N PRO A 92 3.08 -16.34 16.37
CA PRO A 92 3.34 -17.66 16.93
C PRO A 92 3.04 -17.76 18.43
N LEU A 93 3.16 -16.67 19.20
CA LEU A 93 2.82 -16.66 20.62
C LEU A 93 1.32 -16.84 20.85
N LEU A 94 0.48 -16.20 20.03
CA LEU A 94 -0.97 -16.38 20.06
C LEU A 94 -1.37 -17.77 19.53
N ALA A 95 -0.78 -18.23 18.45
CA ALA A 95 -1.03 -19.56 17.91
C ALA A 95 -0.72 -20.67 18.92
N ALA A 96 0.36 -20.54 19.70
CA ALA A 96 0.70 -21.48 20.79
C ALA A 96 -0.34 -21.52 21.92
N LYS A 97 -1.17 -20.47 22.04
CA LYS A 97 -2.31 -20.40 22.97
C LYS A 97 -3.64 -20.81 22.33
N GLY A 98 -3.61 -21.33 21.09
CA GLY A 98 -4.79 -21.80 20.38
C GLY A 98 -5.61 -20.70 19.71
N ALA A 99 -5.12 -19.45 19.69
CA ALA A 99 -5.78 -18.38 18.95
C ALA A 99 -5.54 -18.54 17.44
N GLY A 100 -6.60 -18.49 16.65
CA GLY A 100 -6.53 -18.57 15.19
C GLY A 100 -5.76 -17.38 14.61
N THR A 101 -4.81 -17.66 13.74
CA THR A 101 -4.05 -16.62 13.00
C THR A 101 -4.04 -16.91 11.51
N VAL A 102 -4.06 -15.87 10.70
CA VAL A 102 -3.93 -15.90 9.24
C VAL A 102 -2.51 -15.44 8.88
N PRO A 103 -1.79 -16.13 7.98
CA PRO A 103 -0.46 -15.72 7.55
C PRO A 103 -0.44 -14.29 7.04
N PHE A 104 0.62 -13.54 7.40
CA PHE A 104 0.80 -12.17 6.93
C PHE A 104 1.07 -12.12 5.43
N GLY A 105 0.49 -11.13 4.79
CA GLY A 105 0.75 -10.76 3.42
C GLY A 105 0.84 -9.24 3.25
N PRO A 106 1.50 -8.74 2.19
CA PRO A 106 1.54 -7.30 1.95
C PRO A 106 0.16 -6.78 1.53
N SER A 107 -0.24 -5.64 2.14
CA SER A 107 -1.37 -4.81 1.73
C SER A 107 -0.83 -3.44 1.35
N ASN A 108 -1.58 -2.56 0.70
CA ASN A 108 -1.08 -1.24 0.30
C ASN A 108 0.42 -1.24 -0.03
N CYS A 109 0.82 -2.06 -1.00
CA CYS A 109 2.21 -2.31 -1.33
C CYS A 109 2.53 -1.93 -2.78
N GLY A 110 3.81 -1.87 -3.11
CA GLY A 110 4.28 -1.85 -4.50
C GLY A 110 4.09 -3.22 -5.17
N PHE A 111 4.02 -3.22 -6.50
CA PHE A 111 3.87 -4.44 -7.30
C PHE A 111 4.99 -4.55 -8.32
N LEU A 112 5.46 -5.78 -8.54
CA LEU A 112 6.59 -6.07 -9.42
C LEU A 112 6.15 -6.12 -10.88
N VAL A 113 6.96 -5.52 -11.73
CA VAL A 113 6.81 -5.52 -13.19
C VAL A 113 8.17 -5.80 -13.81
N ASP A 114 8.21 -6.66 -14.81
CA ASP A 114 9.43 -6.91 -15.56
C ASP A 114 9.66 -5.82 -16.63
N TRP A 115 10.12 -4.66 -16.15
CA TRP A 115 10.45 -3.52 -17.00
C TRP A 115 11.67 -3.78 -17.87
N SER A 116 11.67 -3.23 -19.08
CA SER A 116 12.89 -3.10 -19.87
C SER A 116 13.94 -2.21 -19.16
N ASN A 117 15.22 -2.38 -19.51
CA ASN A 117 16.29 -1.54 -18.97
C ASN A 117 16.03 -0.05 -19.25
N HIS A 118 15.45 0.26 -20.40
CA HIS A 118 15.09 1.64 -20.76
C HIS A 118 14.13 2.29 -19.74
N VAL A 119 13.09 1.56 -19.31
CA VAL A 119 12.14 2.07 -18.30
C VAL A 119 12.82 2.17 -16.95
N LYS A 120 13.57 1.16 -16.52
CA LYS A 120 14.32 1.14 -15.25
C LYS A 120 15.28 2.32 -15.11
N GLU A 121 16.06 2.58 -16.16
CA GLU A 121 17.12 3.60 -16.11
C GLU A 121 16.60 5.03 -16.25
N LYS A 122 15.57 5.24 -17.10
CA LYS A 122 15.12 6.59 -17.44
C LYS A 122 13.89 7.06 -16.68
N PHE A 123 13.08 6.15 -16.15
CA PHE A 123 11.78 6.49 -15.60
C PHE A 123 11.55 6.00 -14.17
N ALA A 124 12.51 5.32 -13.53
CA ALA A 124 12.40 5.00 -12.11
C ALA A 124 12.30 6.29 -11.28
N GLY A 125 11.29 6.37 -10.40
CA GLY A 125 10.91 7.55 -9.65
C GLY A 125 9.93 8.49 -10.39
N ALA A 126 9.64 8.25 -11.69
CA ALA A 126 8.75 9.11 -12.45
C ALA A 126 7.26 8.87 -12.13
N PRO A 127 6.50 9.92 -11.79
CA PRO A 127 5.05 9.80 -11.61
C PRO A 127 4.33 9.75 -12.96
N VAL A 128 3.39 8.84 -13.10
CA VAL A 128 2.42 8.76 -14.20
C VAL A 128 1.13 9.45 -13.74
N LYS A 129 1.05 10.75 -14.00
CA LYS A 129 -0.04 11.61 -13.49
C LYS A 129 -1.25 11.59 -14.42
N SER A 130 -2.42 11.91 -13.83
CA SER A 130 -3.68 12.07 -14.55
C SER A 130 -3.97 10.88 -15.45
N VAL A 131 -4.07 9.71 -14.84
CA VAL A 131 -4.44 8.44 -15.49
C VAL A 131 -5.62 7.82 -14.78
N ARG A 132 -6.26 6.85 -15.43
CA ARG A 132 -7.19 5.93 -14.76
C ARG A 132 -6.52 4.56 -14.74
N LEU A 133 -6.52 3.95 -13.58
CA LEU A 133 -5.97 2.63 -13.33
C LEU A 133 -7.13 1.66 -13.10
N SER A 134 -7.08 0.47 -13.66
CA SER A 134 -8.11 -0.53 -13.44
C SER A 134 -7.56 -1.96 -13.39
N VAL A 135 -8.20 -2.79 -12.57
CA VAL A 135 -7.90 -4.22 -12.39
C VAL A 135 -9.21 -4.93 -12.11
N ASP A 136 -9.53 -5.99 -12.85
CA ASP A 136 -10.71 -6.86 -12.65
C ASP A 136 -12.03 -6.06 -12.41
N GLY A 137 -12.24 -4.99 -13.19
CA GLY A 137 -13.43 -4.14 -13.12
C GLY A 137 -13.42 -3.08 -12.01
N GLN A 138 -12.47 -3.11 -11.09
CA GLN A 138 -12.25 -2.01 -10.15
C GLN A 138 -11.41 -0.92 -10.79
N GLU A 139 -11.74 0.34 -10.56
CA GLU A 139 -11.01 1.46 -11.16
C GLU A 139 -10.80 2.61 -10.18
N THR A 140 -9.73 3.36 -10.41
CA THR A 140 -9.45 4.63 -9.70
C THR A 140 -8.85 5.66 -10.65
N ARG A 141 -9.23 6.92 -10.50
CA ARG A 141 -8.57 8.03 -11.19
C ARG A 141 -7.52 8.63 -10.26
N SER A 142 -6.26 8.40 -10.57
CA SER A 142 -5.15 8.74 -9.69
C SER A 142 -3.85 8.89 -10.49
N GLU A 143 -2.75 8.72 -9.79
CA GLU A 143 -1.42 8.56 -10.35
C GLU A 143 -0.77 7.26 -9.83
N CYS A 144 0.25 6.80 -10.52
CA CYS A 144 1.17 5.79 -10.01
C CYS A 144 2.61 6.25 -10.24
N VAL A 145 3.54 5.63 -9.54
CA VAL A 145 4.98 5.89 -9.70
C VAL A 145 5.65 4.64 -10.25
N ILE A 146 6.46 4.82 -11.28
CA ILE A 146 7.33 3.77 -11.79
C ILE A 146 8.52 3.63 -10.83
N THR A 147 8.82 2.41 -10.40
CA THR A 147 10.01 2.11 -9.63
C THR A 147 10.99 1.27 -10.43
N GLN A 148 12.18 1.06 -9.91
CA GLN A 148 13.16 0.12 -10.50
C GLN A 148 12.59 -1.29 -10.69
N ARG A 149 11.66 -1.70 -9.83
CA ARG A 149 11.13 -3.06 -9.77
C ARG A 149 9.67 -3.19 -10.22
N GLY A 150 8.96 -2.06 -10.40
CA GLY A 150 7.55 -2.13 -10.76
C GLY A 150 6.80 -0.81 -10.59
N VAL A 151 5.65 -0.85 -9.92
CA VAL A 151 4.74 0.29 -9.72
C VAL A 151 4.30 0.42 -8.27
N GLU A 152 4.11 1.67 -7.82
CA GLU A 152 3.65 1.98 -6.46
C GLU A 152 2.86 3.29 -6.42
N SER A 153 2.50 3.75 -5.23
CA SER A 153 1.81 4.98 -4.84
C SER A 153 0.28 4.88 -4.79
N GLY A 154 -0.38 5.97 -4.47
CA GLY A 154 -1.78 6.03 -4.06
C GLY A 154 -2.78 5.27 -4.94
N GLY A 155 -2.69 5.41 -6.28
CA GLY A 155 -3.59 4.69 -7.20
C GLY A 155 -3.38 3.18 -7.19
N ILE A 156 -2.14 2.73 -7.03
CA ILE A 156 -1.79 1.30 -6.91
C ILE A 156 -2.28 0.74 -5.58
N TYR A 157 -2.10 1.49 -4.48
CA TYR A 157 -2.56 1.07 -3.15
C TYR A 157 -4.07 0.91 -3.07
N THR A 158 -4.84 1.75 -3.77
CA THR A 158 -6.30 1.61 -3.87
C THR A 158 -6.73 0.30 -4.54
N LEU A 159 -5.94 -0.21 -5.48
CA LEU A 159 -6.20 -1.44 -6.24
C LEU A 159 -5.46 -2.66 -5.69
N SER A 160 -4.76 -2.53 -4.55
CA SER A 160 -3.90 -3.60 -4.01
C SER A 160 -4.64 -4.91 -3.79
N ALA A 161 -5.86 -4.88 -3.25
CA ALA A 161 -6.65 -6.09 -3.02
C ALA A 161 -6.90 -6.85 -4.33
N ALA A 162 -7.40 -6.18 -5.38
CA ALA A 162 -7.67 -6.80 -6.67
C ALA A 162 -6.38 -7.35 -7.34
N LEU A 163 -5.26 -6.63 -7.22
CA LEU A 163 -3.96 -7.08 -7.73
C LEU A 163 -3.46 -8.32 -6.99
N VAL A 164 -3.56 -8.36 -5.66
CA VAL A 164 -3.17 -9.53 -4.84
C VAL A 164 -4.06 -10.72 -5.14
N ASP A 165 -5.38 -10.52 -5.29
CA ASP A 165 -6.31 -11.60 -5.63
C ASP A 165 -6.04 -12.17 -7.03
N GLY A 166 -5.74 -11.32 -8.01
CA GLY A 166 -5.29 -11.75 -9.33
C GLY A 166 -4.00 -12.57 -9.28
N LEU A 167 -3.01 -12.12 -8.52
CA LEU A 167 -1.75 -12.87 -8.31
C LEU A 167 -1.97 -14.22 -7.63
N ARG A 168 -2.87 -14.30 -6.64
CA ARG A 168 -3.21 -15.57 -5.97
C ARG A 168 -3.93 -16.54 -6.89
N ARG A 169 -4.85 -16.03 -7.72
CA ARG A 169 -5.65 -16.84 -8.64
C ARG A 169 -4.85 -17.36 -9.83
N ASP A 170 -4.08 -16.48 -10.48
CA ASP A 170 -3.53 -16.73 -11.83
C ASP A 170 -1.98 -16.68 -11.85
N GLY A 171 -1.32 -16.43 -10.71
CA GLY A 171 0.13 -16.22 -10.63
C GLY A 171 0.59 -14.88 -11.22
N THR A 172 -0.30 -14.15 -11.90
CA THR A 172 -0.05 -12.80 -12.46
C THR A 172 -1.34 -11.99 -12.41
N ALA A 173 -1.23 -10.65 -12.42
CA ALA A 173 -2.36 -9.76 -12.59
C ALA A 173 -2.09 -8.77 -13.72
N THR A 174 -3.15 -8.19 -14.30
CA THR A 174 -3.01 -7.15 -15.33
C THR A 174 -3.57 -5.84 -14.82
N LEU A 175 -2.68 -4.86 -14.67
CA LEU A 175 -3.06 -3.47 -14.43
C LEU A 175 -3.27 -2.80 -15.79
N LEU A 176 -4.47 -2.26 -16.04
CA LEU A 176 -4.76 -1.46 -17.22
C LEU A 176 -4.61 0.03 -16.89
N VAL A 177 -3.89 0.75 -17.73
CA VAL A 177 -3.64 2.19 -17.58
C VAL A 177 -4.27 2.95 -18.73
N ASP A 178 -5.31 3.73 -18.45
CA ASP A 178 -5.85 4.72 -19.36
C ASP A 178 -5.01 6.00 -19.28
N LEU A 179 -4.23 6.27 -20.32
CA LEU A 179 -3.32 7.42 -20.38
C LEU A 179 -4.04 8.76 -20.65
N LEU A 180 -5.29 8.70 -21.11
CA LEU A 180 -6.11 9.84 -21.53
C LEU A 180 -7.54 9.74 -20.95
N PRO A 181 -7.72 9.77 -19.63
CA PRO A 181 -9.01 9.50 -19.00
C PRO A 181 -10.09 10.53 -19.33
N ASP A 182 -9.70 11.74 -19.79
CA ASP A 182 -10.61 12.82 -20.16
C ASP A 182 -11.04 12.79 -21.64
N MET A 183 -10.57 11.80 -22.41
CA MET A 183 -10.91 11.65 -23.83
C MET A 183 -11.50 10.26 -24.08
N ASP A 184 -12.55 10.19 -24.87
CA ASP A 184 -13.10 8.94 -25.38
C ASP A 184 -12.33 8.46 -26.65
N VAL A 185 -12.59 7.21 -27.03
CA VAL A 185 -11.93 6.60 -28.21
C VAL A 185 -12.18 7.41 -29.49
N PRO A 186 -13.42 7.83 -29.83
CA PRO A 186 -13.69 8.63 -31.00
C PRO A 186 -12.88 9.94 -31.07
N ALA A 187 -12.80 10.67 -29.95
CA ALA A 187 -12.04 11.92 -29.91
C ALA A 187 -10.52 11.69 -30.09
N ILE A 188 -9.99 10.58 -29.55
CA ILE A 188 -8.59 10.19 -29.77
C ILE A 188 -8.36 9.85 -31.25
N VAL A 189 -9.23 9.04 -31.85
CA VAL A 189 -9.16 8.65 -33.27
C VAL A 189 -9.15 9.87 -34.17
N ALA A 190 -10.09 10.81 -33.99
CA ALA A 190 -10.16 12.04 -34.78
C ALA A 190 -8.86 12.89 -34.73
N LYS A 191 -8.13 12.83 -33.61
CA LYS A 191 -6.81 13.49 -33.49
C LYS A 191 -5.69 12.70 -34.15
N LEU A 192 -5.74 11.36 -34.12
CA LEU A 192 -4.75 10.48 -34.74
C LEU A 192 -4.87 10.42 -36.28
N GLU A 193 -6.07 10.63 -36.84
CA GLU A 193 -6.33 10.70 -38.29
C GLU A 193 -5.76 11.97 -38.94
N ARG A 194 -5.35 12.98 -38.16
CA ARG A 194 -4.70 14.14 -38.71
C ARG A 194 -3.40 13.74 -39.38
N PRO A 195 -3.10 14.30 -40.59
CA PRO A 195 -1.92 13.93 -41.36
C PRO A 195 -0.63 14.02 -40.52
N ARG A 196 0.04 12.88 -40.34
CA ARG A 196 1.33 12.80 -39.61
C ARG A 196 2.49 13.40 -40.39
N GLY A 197 2.41 13.38 -41.73
CA GLY A 197 3.51 13.75 -42.61
C GLY A 197 4.75 12.87 -42.36
N LYS A 198 5.92 13.48 -42.30
CA LYS A 198 7.20 12.77 -42.04
C LYS A 198 7.51 12.58 -40.58
N GLN A 199 6.58 12.84 -39.66
CA GLN A 199 6.82 12.70 -38.21
C GLN A 199 6.80 11.25 -37.79
N SER A 200 7.63 10.90 -36.78
CA SER A 200 7.52 9.61 -36.09
C SER A 200 6.20 9.51 -35.33
N MET A 201 5.72 8.29 -35.06
CA MET A 201 4.50 8.06 -34.25
C MET A 201 4.62 8.72 -32.87
N SER A 202 5.75 8.63 -32.21
CA SER A 202 6.00 9.27 -30.91
C SER A 202 5.86 10.80 -30.98
N ASN A 203 6.35 11.45 -32.04
CA ASN A 203 6.16 12.90 -32.23
C ASN A 203 4.71 13.26 -32.53
N HIS A 204 4.02 12.43 -33.28
CA HIS A 204 2.60 12.61 -33.57
C HIS A 204 1.74 12.52 -32.32
N LEU A 205 1.95 11.49 -31.49
CA LEU A 205 1.29 11.31 -30.18
C LEU A 205 1.53 12.49 -29.24
N ARG A 206 2.77 12.96 -29.16
CA ARG A 206 3.12 14.12 -28.35
C ARG A 206 2.39 15.39 -28.78
N LYS A 207 2.34 15.68 -30.10
CA LYS A 207 1.72 16.90 -30.65
C LYS A 207 0.20 16.86 -30.63
N SER A 208 -0.41 15.70 -30.97
CA SER A 208 -1.84 15.58 -31.14
C SER A 208 -2.58 15.30 -29.81
N LEU A 209 -1.94 14.58 -28.89
CA LEU A 209 -2.57 14.04 -27.69
C LEU A 209 -1.83 14.40 -26.39
N GLY A 210 -0.66 15.05 -26.46
CA GLY A 210 0.16 15.36 -25.29
C GLY A 210 0.80 14.13 -24.63
N VAL A 211 0.79 12.97 -25.30
CA VAL A 211 1.39 11.73 -24.77
C VAL A 211 2.90 11.77 -24.98
N SER A 212 3.64 11.89 -23.90
CA SER A 212 5.10 12.04 -23.92
C SER A 212 5.74 11.48 -22.63
N GLY A 213 7.07 11.45 -22.56
CA GLY A 213 7.80 11.03 -21.37
C GLY A 213 7.40 9.63 -20.89
N VAL A 214 7.14 9.50 -19.62
CA VAL A 214 6.77 8.21 -19.00
C VAL A 214 5.51 7.59 -19.61
N LYS A 215 4.50 8.37 -20.00
CA LYS A 215 3.29 7.84 -20.65
C LYS A 215 3.63 7.18 -22.00
N LEU A 216 4.51 7.80 -22.78
CA LEU A 216 4.96 7.24 -24.04
C LEU A 216 5.84 5.98 -23.82
N ALA A 217 6.67 5.99 -22.79
CA ALA A 217 7.49 4.83 -22.43
C ALA A 217 6.61 3.64 -22.05
N LEU A 218 5.56 3.83 -21.25
CA LEU A 218 4.61 2.76 -20.90
C LEU A 218 3.91 2.18 -22.12
N LEU A 219 3.54 3.02 -23.08
CA LEU A 219 2.92 2.59 -24.34
C LEU A 219 3.86 1.69 -25.15
N HIS A 220 5.14 2.06 -25.27
CA HIS A 220 6.15 1.25 -25.94
C HIS A 220 6.46 -0.04 -25.18
N GLU A 221 6.49 0.03 -23.85
CA GLU A 221 6.73 -1.14 -22.97
C GLU A 221 5.65 -2.20 -23.15
N ALA A 222 4.37 -1.79 -23.21
CA ALA A 222 3.25 -2.70 -23.38
C ALA A 222 3.28 -3.43 -24.74
N VAL A 223 3.73 -2.76 -25.80
CA VAL A 223 3.76 -3.33 -27.14
C VAL A 223 5.03 -4.18 -27.37
N ARG A 224 6.12 -3.85 -26.68
CA ARG A 224 7.47 -4.45 -26.89
C ARG A 224 7.90 -4.51 -28.35
N GLY A 225 7.47 -3.52 -29.16
CA GLY A 225 7.72 -3.46 -30.59
C GLY A 225 7.26 -2.16 -31.22
N VAL A 226 6.73 -2.28 -32.44
CA VAL A 226 6.21 -1.14 -33.20
C VAL A 226 4.80 -0.80 -32.75
N LEU A 227 4.54 0.48 -32.49
CA LEU A 227 3.19 0.95 -32.18
C LEU A 227 2.24 0.73 -33.36
N PRO A 228 0.97 0.38 -33.11
CA PRO A 228 -0.03 0.23 -34.15
C PRO A 228 -0.18 1.53 -34.99
N ASP A 229 -0.16 1.41 -36.31
CA ASP A 229 -0.42 2.55 -37.20
C ASP A 229 -1.92 2.85 -37.37
N HIS A 230 -2.79 1.85 -37.13
CA HIS A 230 -4.22 2.04 -37.27
C HIS A 230 -4.79 2.88 -36.12
N PRO A 231 -5.45 4.02 -36.38
CA PRO A 231 -5.87 4.98 -35.35
C PRO A 231 -6.78 4.38 -34.27
N VAL A 232 -7.74 3.54 -34.64
CA VAL A 232 -8.65 2.92 -33.67
C VAL A 232 -7.92 1.95 -32.74
N THR A 233 -7.00 1.15 -33.27
CA THR A 233 -6.20 0.20 -32.50
C THR A 233 -5.30 0.95 -31.51
N LEU A 234 -4.65 2.00 -31.96
CA LEU A 234 -3.79 2.84 -31.12
C LEU A 234 -4.60 3.60 -30.07
N ALA A 235 -5.79 4.12 -30.41
CA ALA A 235 -6.67 4.77 -29.46
C ALA A 235 -7.14 3.83 -28.34
N ARG A 236 -7.53 2.60 -28.69
CA ARG A 236 -7.89 1.57 -27.71
C ARG A 236 -6.72 1.20 -26.79
N LEU A 237 -5.52 1.08 -27.35
CA LEU A 237 -4.32 0.84 -26.56
C LEU A 237 -4.03 1.98 -25.60
N LEU A 238 -4.15 3.24 -26.01
CA LEU A 238 -4.00 4.42 -25.16
C LEU A 238 -5.00 4.46 -24.01
N LYS A 239 -6.18 3.90 -24.19
CA LYS A 239 -7.24 3.80 -23.18
C LYS A 239 -7.07 2.60 -22.23
N ALA A 240 -6.23 1.63 -22.58
CA ALA A 240 -6.05 0.41 -21.79
C ALA A 240 -4.65 -0.17 -22.03
N VAL A 241 -3.61 0.56 -21.60
CA VAL A 241 -2.23 0.08 -21.68
C VAL A 241 -2.03 -1.03 -20.66
N PRO A 242 -1.78 -2.28 -21.06
CA PRO A 242 -1.64 -3.40 -20.14
C PRO A 242 -0.24 -3.39 -19.51
N ILE A 243 -0.19 -3.48 -18.19
CA ILE A 243 1.02 -3.71 -17.41
C ILE A 243 0.86 -5.05 -16.69
N LYS A 244 1.73 -6.00 -17.02
CA LYS A 244 1.74 -7.32 -16.38
C LYS A 244 2.40 -7.23 -15.02
N ILE A 245 1.65 -7.51 -13.97
CA ILE A 245 2.12 -7.62 -12.59
C ILE A 245 2.55 -9.06 -12.34
N THR A 246 3.76 -9.25 -11.79
CA THR A 246 4.38 -10.57 -11.59
C THR A 246 4.54 -10.94 -10.12
N GLY A 247 4.24 -10.02 -9.19
CA GLY A 247 4.34 -10.26 -7.76
C GLY A 247 4.12 -8.97 -6.96
N THR A 248 4.18 -9.10 -5.65
CA THR A 248 4.19 -7.97 -4.71
C THR A 248 5.61 -7.56 -4.34
N ALA A 249 5.81 -6.31 -3.95
CA ALA A 249 7.02 -5.92 -3.24
C ALA A 249 7.13 -6.71 -1.92
N PRO A 250 8.35 -6.85 -1.34
CA PRO A 250 8.53 -7.52 -0.06
C PRO A 250 7.64 -6.96 1.04
N LEU A 251 7.23 -7.83 1.98
CA LEU A 251 6.35 -7.46 3.09
C LEU A 251 6.92 -6.28 3.90
N ASP A 252 8.23 -6.26 4.14
CA ASP A 252 8.92 -5.17 4.87
C ASP A 252 8.85 -3.79 4.19
N GLU A 253 8.41 -3.73 2.93
CA GLU A 253 8.25 -2.50 2.16
C GLU A 253 6.76 -2.11 1.99
N ALA A 254 5.84 -2.93 2.49
CA ALA A 254 4.42 -2.64 2.46
C ALA A 254 4.07 -1.55 3.48
N ILE A 255 3.07 -0.73 3.17
CA ILE A 255 2.55 0.29 4.11
C ILE A 255 1.72 -0.36 5.21
N SER A 256 1.03 -1.45 4.88
CA SER A 256 0.21 -2.24 5.81
C SER A 256 0.25 -3.72 5.45
N THR A 257 -0.24 -4.56 6.36
CA THR A 257 -0.29 -6.01 6.19
C THR A 257 -1.73 -6.51 6.16
N THR A 258 -1.93 -7.61 5.44
CA THR A 258 -3.10 -8.49 5.59
C THR A 258 -2.73 -9.67 6.47
N GLY A 259 -3.71 -10.39 6.97
CA GLY A 259 -3.50 -11.47 7.92
C GLY A 259 -3.42 -10.94 9.36
N GLY A 260 -2.95 -11.75 10.27
CA GLY A 260 -2.94 -11.45 11.68
C GLY A 260 -3.89 -12.34 12.46
N VAL A 261 -4.61 -11.82 13.44
CA VAL A 261 -5.61 -12.56 14.20
C VAL A 261 -6.84 -12.84 13.33
N ALA A 262 -7.26 -14.10 13.27
CA ALA A 262 -8.45 -14.47 12.51
C ALA A 262 -9.72 -13.90 13.17
N TRP A 263 -10.66 -13.39 12.38
CA TRP A 263 -11.89 -12.78 12.89
C TRP A 263 -12.76 -13.73 13.71
N ASP A 264 -12.77 -15.02 13.36
CA ASP A 264 -13.50 -16.06 14.11
C ASP A 264 -12.85 -16.42 15.46
N ALA A 265 -11.58 -16.05 15.67
CA ALA A 265 -10.90 -16.15 16.96
C ALA A 265 -11.30 -15.05 17.95
N LEU A 266 -12.02 -14.02 17.49
CA LEU A 266 -12.46 -12.87 18.28
C LEU A 266 -13.97 -12.93 18.57
N ASP A 267 -14.39 -12.33 19.65
CA ASP A 267 -15.79 -11.97 19.88
C ASP A 267 -16.10 -10.56 19.40
N ASP A 268 -17.35 -10.10 19.58
CA ASP A 268 -17.81 -8.79 19.14
C ASP A 268 -17.14 -7.61 19.89
N ALA A 269 -16.50 -7.88 21.04
CA ALA A 269 -15.72 -6.90 21.79
C ALA A 269 -14.23 -6.94 21.42
N LEU A 270 -13.84 -7.73 20.40
CA LEU A 270 -12.46 -7.97 19.98
C LEU A 270 -11.61 -8.71 21.03
N MET A 271 -12.25 -9.43 21.94
CA MET A 271 -11.60 -10.31 22.92
C MET A 271 -11.29 -11.67 22.26
N LEU A 272 -10.10 -12.21 22.52
CA LEU A 272 -9.74 -13.57 22.08
C LEU A 272 -10.59 -14.60 22.80
N ARG A 273 -11.35 -15.41 22.04
CA ARG A 273 -12.22 -16.46 22.59
C ARG A 273 -11.48 -17.50 23.44
N GLN A 274 -10.21 -17.77 23.10
CA GLN A 274 -9.33 -18.71 23.78
C GLN A 274 -8.61 -18.12 24.99
N LEU A 275 -8.58 -16.80 25.13
CA LEU A 275 -7.85 -16.06 26.16
C LEU A 275 -8.74 -14.96 26.78
N PRO A 276 -9.67 -15.33 27.69
CA PRO A 276 -10.55 -14.35 28.34
C PRO A 276 -9.74 -13.21 29.00
N GLY A 277 -10.20 -11.97 28.81
CA GLY A 277 -9.51 -10.77 29.29
C GLY A 277 -8.39 -10.25 28.37
N VAL A 278 -8.11 -10.91 27.24
CA VAL A 278 -7.14 -10.47 26.24
C VAL A 278 -7.85 -9.99 24.97
N PHE A 279 -7.65 -8.75 24.61
CA PHE A 279 -8.27 -8.08 23.47
C PHE A 279 -7.22 -7.77 22.42
N CYS A 280 -7.61 -7.71 21.15
CA CYS A 280 -6.73 -7.32 20.04
C CYS A 280 -7.22 -6.01 19.40
N ALA A 281 -6.28 -5.17 18.98
CA ALA A 281 -6.60 -3.89 18.35
C ALA A 281 -5.56 -3.48 17.29
N GLY A 282 -6.00 -2.59 16.37
CA GLY A 282 -5.13 -2.02 15.35
C GLY A 282 -4.79 -3.02 14.25
N GLU A 283 -3.59 -2.95 13.71
CA GLU A 283 -3.15 -3.74 12.54
C GLU A 283 -2.91 -5.24 12.85
N MET A 284 -3.24 -5.70 14.06
CA MET A 284 -3.25 -7.13 14.38
C MET A 284 -4.47 -7.86 13.79
N ILE A 285 -5.55 -7.09 13.46
CA ILE A 285 -6.85 -7.58 13.02
C ILE A 285 -7.28 -6.95 11.70
#